data_7e933f69181923d02c41f3a2ef797c23
#
_entry.id   7e933f69181923d02c41f3a2ef797c23
#
_cell.length_a   1.000
_cell.length_b   1.000
_cell.length_c   1.000
_cell.angle_alpha   90.00
_cell.angle_beta   90.00
_cell.angle_gamma   90.00
#
_symmetry.space_group_name_H-M   'P 1'
#
loop_
_entity.id
_entity.type
_entity.pdbx_description
1 polymer ?
#
loop_
_entity_poly.entity_id
_entity_poly.type
_entity_poly.pdbx_seq_one_letter_code
_entity_poly.pdbx_strand_id
1 'polypeptide(L)'
;MQKRTFIKSLAAVSALGALGLLTGCGDKKEAADKPFRVGVTAGPHAAIVTEAAKVAGKNGLKVEVVEFTDYVTPDTALNDGALDAAVYQHEPFLLNFNKQKGTKLANVGNAVVQPMGFYSNKVKSVDAIPEGDVISVPNDPTNCGRGLLLLQAAGLIKLPEGMGSEATLADIVENKKKLQIKELEAAQLPRSLDDALVAVIPMNYVISAGLSPQKQGFYFESLDAPFALIIIAAHQDRKNDKRVQDFVKYYRSPEVKAFVEKTFNGTIKTSW
;
A
#
# COMPACT_ATOMS: atom_id res chain seq x y z
N MET A 1 37.79 -29.98 61.79
CA MET A 1 38.48 -31.31 61.83
C MET A 1 38.39 -31.86 60.41
N GLN A 2 39.39 -32.02 59.91
CA GLN A 2 40.39 -32.83 59.16
C GLN A 2 40.21 -32.60 57.67
N LYS A 3 41.11 -31.93 56.97
CA LYS A 3 42.49 -32.24 56.48
C LYS A 3 42.56 -33.55 55.70
N ARG A 4 42.88 -33.43 54.40
CA ARG A 4 44.16 -33.81 53.74
C ARG A 4 43.89 -34.11 52.26
N THR A 5 44.50 -33.56 51.31
CA THR A 5 45.87 -33.36 50.84
C THR A 5 46.29 -34.34 49.71
N PHE A 6 46.74 -33.80 48.58
CA PHE A 6 47.75 -34.24 47.59
C PHE A 6 47.40 -35.46 46.69
N ILE A 7 47.71 -35.48 45.42
CA ILE A 7 49.00 -35.39 44.73
C ILE A 7 48.81 -35.15 43.23
N LYS A 8 49.80 -34.50 42.64
CA LYS A 8 50.07 -34.15 41.28
C LYS A 8 50.32 -35.39 40.40
N SER A 9 50.02 -35.28 39.08
CA SER A 9 50.94 -35.79 38.04
C SER A 9 50.71 -35.11 36.72
N LEU A 10 51.77 -34.66 36.14
CA LEU A 10 52.00 -33.95 34.90
C LEU A 10 52.14 -34.98 33.76
N ALA A 11 51.51 -34.80 32.66
CA ALA A 11 51.97 -35.32 31.39
C ALA A 11 51.44 -34.47 30.22
N ALA A 12 52.35 -33.75 29.60
CA ALA A 12 52.17 -33.03 28.36
C ALA A 12 52.29 -34.04 27.17
N VAL A 13 51.31 -33.96 26.26
CA VAL A 13 51.56 -34.43 24.88
C VAL A 13 50.92 -33.46 23.91
N SER A 14 51.77 -32.84 23.11
CA SER A 14 51.46 -32.00 21.96
C SER A 14 50.87 -32.80 20.81
N ALA A 15 49.75 -32.34 20.24
CA ALA A 15 49.40 -32.73 18.89
C ALA A 15 48.75 -31.50 18.19
N LEU A 16 49.51 -30.93 17.27
CA LEU A 16 49.02 -30.04 16.20
C LEU A 16 48.01 -30.83 15.33
N GLY A 17 46.90 -30.20 15.03
CA GLY A 17 45.94 -30.79 14.08
C GLY A 17 44.88 -29.78 13.67
N ALA A 18 45.16 -29.06 12.59
CA ALA A 18 44.19 -28.50 11.63
C ALA A 18 42.92 -27.78 12.15
N LEU A 19 43.00 -26.46 12.32
CA LEU A 19 41.85 -25.59 12.21
C LEU A 19 41.30 -25.62 10.78
N GLY A 20 40.28 -26.43 10.54
CA GLY A 20 39.42 -26.31 9.37
C GLY A 20 38.58 -25.04 9.48
N LEU A 21 38.90 -24.05 8.66
CA LEU A 21 38.07 -22.91 8.36
C LEU A 21 36.80 -23.37 7.68
N LEU A 22 35.74 -23.65 8.47
CA LEU A 22 34.37 -23.75 7.98
C LEU A 22 33.76 -22.37 8.09
N THR A 23 34.19 -21.44 7.24
CA THR A 23 33.56 -20.15 7.08
C THR A 23 32.31 -20.29 6.20
N GLY A 24 31.16 -20.10 6.81
CA GLY A 24 30.07 -19.26 6.32
C GLY A 24 29.65 -19.38 4.85
N CYS A 25 29.09 -20.52 4.41
CA CYS A 25 28.25 -20.58 3.20
C CYS A 25 26.77 -20.89 3.50
N GLY A 26 26.37 -20.97 4.78
CA GLY A 26 24.98 -21.27 5.20
C GLY A 26 24.00 -20.12 4.99
N ASP A 27 24.35 -18.93 5.43
CA ASP A 27 23.42 -17.81 5.51
C ASP A 27 22.94 -17.27 4.16
N LYS A 28 23.74 -17.34 3.12
CA LYS A 28 23.36 -16.87 1.76
C LYS A 28 22.41 -17.81 1.05
N LYS A 29 22.47 -19.10 1.30
CA LYS A 29 21.55 -20.09 0.71
C LYS A 29 20.18 -20.07 1.40
N GLU A 30 20.14 -19.97 2.73
CA GLU A 30 18.88 -19.88 3.49
C GLU A 30 18.09 -18.62 3.17
N ALA A 31 18.75 -17.48 2.95
CA ALA A 31 18.09 -16.23 2.54
C ALA A 31 17.54 -16.31 1.12
N ALA A 32 18.13 -17.10 0.23
CA ALA A 32 17.67 -17.30 -1.14
C ALA A 32 16.42 -18.20 -1.24
N ASP A 33 16.23 -19.11 -0.30
CA ASP A 33 15.09 -20.05 -0.28
C ASP A 33 13.82 -19.47 0.35
N LYS A 34 13.94 -18.40 1.14
CA LYS A 34 12.75 -17.74 1.74
C LYS A 34 11.94 -17.01 0.67
N PRO A 35 10.60 -17.14 0.67
CA PRO A 35 9.78 -16.40 -0.28
C PRO A 35 9.96 -14.89 -0.07
N PHE A 36 9.87 -14.13 -1.16
CA PHE A 36 9.79 -12.66 -1.14
C PHE A 36 8.35 -12.28 -0.81
N ARG A 37 8.11 -11.70 0.37
CA ARG A 37 6.79 -11.43 0.90
C ARG A 37 6.33 -10.02 0.52
N VAL A 38 5.19 -9.93 -0.17
CA VAL A 38 4.63 -8.66 -0.65
C VAL A 38 3.28 -8.41 0.00
N GLY A 39 3.21 -7.32 0.79
CA GLY A 39 1.96 -6.84 1.40
C GLY A 39 1.10 -6.09 0.40
N VAL A 40 -0.18 -6.40 0.38
CA VAL A 40 -1.19 -5.77 -0.50
C VAL A 40 -2.51 -5.60 0.24
N THR A 41 -3.36 -4.68 -0.21
CA THR A 41 -4.78 -4.76 0.17
C THR A 41 -5.54 -5.68 -0.78
N ALA A 42 -6.60 -6.30 -0.27
CA ALA A 42 -7.47 -7.18 -1.04
C ALA A 42 -8.03 -6.49 -2.31
N GLY A 43 -8.39 -7.28 -3.30
CA GLY A 43 -8.94 -6.81 -4.56
C GLY A 43 -7.86 -6.57 -5.63
N PRO A 44 -7.85 -5.43 -6.33
CA PRO A 44 -7.00 -5.24 -7.50
C PRO A 44 -5.51 -5.29 -7.18
N HIS A 45 -5.06 -4.79 -6.02
CA HIS A 45 -3.65 -4.88 -5.62
C HIS A 45 -3.20 -6.33 -5.48
N ALA A 46 -3.98 -7.16 -4.78
CA ALA A 46 -3.71 -8.59 -4.63
C ALA A 46 -3.70 -9.31 -6.00
N ALA A 47 -4.67 -9.01 -6.86
CA ALA A 47 -4.76 -9.63 -8.19
C ALA A 47 -3.53 -9.30 -9.07
N ILE A 48 -3.09 -8.03 -9.09
CA ILE A 48 -1.95 -7.58 -9.90
C ILE A 48 -0.65 -8.16 -9.35
N VAL A 49 -0.44 -8.14 -8.02
CA VAL A 49 0.77 -8.71 -7.40
C VAL A 49 0.79 -10.24 -7.56
N THR A 50 -0.36 -10.91 -7.55
CA THR A 50 -0.44 -12.35 -7.85
C THR A 50 0.01 -12.65 -9.28
N GLU A 51 -0.34 -11.82 -10.26
CA GLU A 51 0.16 -11.99 -11.63
C GLU A 51 1.66 -11.72 -11.71
N ALA A 52 2.15 -10.67 -11.04
CA ALA A 52 3.58 -10.40 -10.93
C ALA A 52 4.35 -11.54 -10.26
N ALA A 53 3.76 -12.19 -9.24
CA ALA A 53 4.33 -13.36 -8.57
C ALA A 53 4.53 -14.56 -9.52
N LYS A 54 3.59 -14.76 -10.47
CA LYS A 54 3.75 -15.80 -11.51
C LYS A 54 4.93 -15.50 -12.42
N VAL A 55 5.08 -14.25 -12.86
CA VAL A 55 6.22 -13.81 -13.68
C VAL A 55 7.53 -13.97 -12.90
N ALA A 56 7.56 -13.52 -11.65
CA ALA A 56 8.72 -13.64 -10.76
C ALA A 56 9.14 -15.10 -10.57
N GLY A 57 8.16 -16.00 -10.31
CA GLY A 57 8.40 -17.44 -10.14
C GLY A 57 9.05 -18.10 -11.36
N LYS A 58 8.65 -17.75 -12.59
CA LYS A 58 9.27 -18.21 -13.82
C LYS A 58 10.73 -17.76 -13.94
N ASN A 59 11.10 -16.70 -13.24
CA ASN A 59 12.45 -16.13 -13.23
C ASN A 59 13.23 -16.42 -11.93
N GLY A 60 12.78 -17.41 -11.14
CA GLY A 60 13.49 -17.89 -9.95
C GLY A 60 13.26 -17.08 -8.67
N LEU A 61 12.38 -16.08 -8.66
CA LEU A 61 11.99 -15.35 -7.45
C LEU A 61 10.63 -15.85 -6.96
N LYS A 62 10.62 -16.68 -5.92
CA LYS A 62 9.37 -17.11 -5.26
C LYS A 62 8.77 -15.94 -4.49
N VAL A 63 7.58 -15.53 -4.86
CA VAL A 63 6.83 -14.45 -4.20
C VAL A 63 5.64 -15.02 -3.43
N GLU A 64 5.46 -14.54 -2.20
CA GLU A 64 4.31 -14.78 -1.34
C GLU A 64 3.50 -13.48 -1.23
N VAL A 65 2.22 -13.52 -1.58
CA VAL A 65 1.31 -12.39 -1.47
C VAL A 65 0.63 -12.44 -0.12
N VAL A 66 0.73 -11.36 0.66
CA VAL A 66 0.13 -11.23 2.00
C VAL A 66 -0.95 -10.16 1.94
N GLU A 67 -2.21 -10.55 2.09
CA GLU A 67 -3.35 -9.64 1.99
C GLU A 67 -3.72 -9.02 3.34
N PHE A 68 -4.04 -7.73 3.31
CA PHE A 68 -4.51 -6.93 4.44
C PHE A 68 -5.85 -6.27 4.11
N THR A 69 -6.59 -5.89 5.15
CA THR A 69 -7.90 -5.25 5.01
C THR A 69 -7.87 -3.73 5.22
N ASP A 70 -6.75 -3.20 5.75
CA ASP A 70 -6.55 -1.79 6.07
C ASP A 70 -5.27 -1.23 5.44
N TYR A 71 -5.04 0.08 5.59
CA TYR A 71 -3.88 0.75 5.02
C TYR A 71 -2.69 0.94 5.99
N VAL A 72 -2.85 0.64 7.28
CA VAL A 72 -1.82 0.88 8.32
C VAL A 72 -0.96 -0.36 8.56
N THR A 73 -1.61 -1.51 8.64
CA THR A 73 -0.95 -2.78 8.99
C THR A 73 0.13 -3.21 7.98
N PRO A 74 -0.03 -3.04 6.64
CA PRO A 74 1.00 -3.43 5.69
C PRO A 74 2.32 -2.67 5.89
N ASP A 75 2.28 -1.35 6.11
CA ASP A 75 3.48 -0.56 6.32
C ASP A 75 4.15 -0.85 7.66
N THR A 76 3.37 -1.14 8.70
CA THR A 76 3.90 -1.63 9.97
C THR A 76 4.66 -2.94 9.77
N ALA A 77 4.04 -3.91 9.10
CA ALA A 77 4.66 -5.20 8.79
C ALA A 77 5.91 -5.08 7.90
N LEU A 78 5.90 -4.12 6.95
CA LEU A 78 7.06 -3.82 6.10
C LEU A 78 8.21 -3.21 6.91
N ASN A 79 7.91 -2.27 7.79
CA ASN A 79 8.91 -1.65 8.68
C ASN A 79 9.55 -2.67 9.62
N ASP A 80 8.75 -3.59 10.14
CA ASP A 80 9.19 -4.63 11.09
C ASP A 80 9.91 -5.81 10.39
N GLY A 81 10.07 -5.75 9.06
CA GLY A 81 10.74 -6.78 8.28
C GLY A 81 9.94 -8.07 8.10
N ALA A 82 8.65 -8.06 8.42
CA ALA A 82 7.74 -9.17 8.14
C ALA A 82 7.35 -9.24 6.67
N LEU A 83 7.53 -8.16 5.91
CA LEU A 83 7.37 -8.06 4.47
C LEU A 83 8.69 -7.58 3.83
N ASP A 84 8.87 -7.91 2.57
CA ASP A 84 9.98 -7.43 1.75
C ASP A 84 9.61 -6.22 0.91
N ALA A 85 8.34 -6.12 0.51
CA ALA A 85 7.75 -4.99 -0.21
C ALA A 85 6.26 -4.84 0.13
N ALA A 86 5.69 -3.68 -0.21
CA ALA A 86 4.25 -3.44 -0.16
C ALA A 86 3.78 -2.71 -1.41
N VAL A 87 2.58 -3.05 -1.92
CA VAL A 87 2.02 -2.44 -3.15
C VAL A 87 0.53 -2.20 -2.95
N TYR A 88 0.18 -1.01 -2.45
CA TYR A 88 -1.23 -0.62 -2.20
C TYR A 88 -1.42 0.89 -2.04
N GLN A 89 -0.36 1.64 -1.79
CA GLN A 89 -0.38 3.04 -1.37
C GLN A 89 0.23 3.99 -2.40
N HIS A 90 -0.15 5.25 -2.33
CA HIS A 90 0.50 6.36 -3.03
C HIS A 90 1.62 6.98 -2.17
N GLU A 91 2.55 7.68 -2.80
CA GLU A 91 3.73 8.22 -2.11
C GLU A 91 3.40 9.21 -0.97
N PRO A 92 2.43 10.13 -1.07
CA PRO A 92 2.05 10.98 0.06
C PRO A 92 1.60 10.21 1.30
N PHE A 93 0.93 9.06 1.15
CA PHE A 93 0.58 8.20 2.28
C PHE A 93 1.83 7.62 2.94
N LEU A 94 2.76 7.06 2.15
CA LEU A 94 4.04 6.53 2.63
C LEU A 94 4.83 7.59 3.43
N LEU A 95 4.96 8.80 2.87
CA LEU A 95 5.69 9.90 3.51
C LEU A 95 5.04 10.34 4.82
N ASN A 96 3.71 10.42 4.87
CA ASN A 96 2.97 10.72 6.08
C ASN A 96 3.12 9.62 7.14
N PHE A 97 3.04 8.35 6.74
CA PHE A 97 3.28 7.21 7.63
C PHE A 97 4.69 7.27 8.24
N ASN A 98 5.71 7.48 7.42
CA ASN A 98 7.09 7.67 7.88
C ASN A 98 7.21 8.80 8.92
N LYS A 99 6.59 9.95 8.63
CA LYS A 99 6.61 11.12 9.52
C LYS A 99 5.94 10.82 10.87
N GLN A 100 4.78 10.16 10.84
CA GLN A 100 4.01 9.89 12.07
C GLN A 100 4.59 8.77 12.92
N LYS A 101 5.15 7.74 12.29
CA LYS A 101 5.63 6.53 12.98
C LYS A 101 7.16 6.49 13.15
N GLY A 102 7.91 7.45 12.57
CA GLY A 102 9.37 7.44 12.60
C GLY A 102 9.99 6.31 11.77
N THR A 103 9.26 5.79 10.79
CA THR A 103 9.70 4.67 9.94
C THR A 103 10.57 5.15 8.78
N LYS A 104 11.21 4.20 8.07
CA LYS A 104 12.12 4.47 6.95
C LYS A 104 11.73 3.65 5.72
N LEU A 105 10.49 3.81 5.29
CA LEU A 105 10.01 3.17 4.07
C LEU A 105 10.30 4.07 2.86
N ALA A 106 10.57 3.48 1.72
CA ALA A 106 10.93 4.20 0.49
C ALA A 106 10.13 3.69 -0.71
N ASN A 107 9.79 4.59 -1.60
CA ASN A 107 9.33 4.27 -2.95
C ASN A 107 10.50 3.65 -3.75
N VAL A 108 10.29 2.45 -4.27
CA VAL A 108 11.28 1.73 -5.10
C VAL A 108 10.81 1.55 -6.54
N GLY A 109 9.59 1.99 -6.86
CA GLY A 109 9.06 1.98 -8.23
C GLY A 109 7.58 2.34 -8.31
N ASN A 110 7.19 2.90 -9.44
CA ASN A 110 5.79 3.16 -9.72
C ASN A 110 5.07 1.86 -10.07
N ALA A 111 3.85 1.72 -9.60
CA ALA A 111 2.98 0.58 -9.86
C ALA A 111 1.86 0.96 -10.85
N VAL A 112 0.64 1.06 -10.43
CA VAL A 112 -0.52 1.35 -11.28
C VAL A 112 -1.16 2.69 -10.91
N VAL A 113 -1.99 3.22 -11.80
CA VAL A 113 -2.80 4.42 -11.54
C VAL A 113 -4.21 3.98 -11.18
N GLN A 114 -4.67 4.40 -10.00
CA GLN A 114 -5.99 4.10 -9.44
C GLN A 114 -6.65 5.38 -8.92
N PRO A 115 -7.59 5.97 -9.64
CA PRO A 115 -8.25 7.20 -9.19
C PRO A 115 -9.20 6.93 -8.01
N MET A 116 -9.41 7.96 -7.20
CA MET A 116 -10.52 8.06 -6.27
C MET A 116 -11.75 8.60 -7.01
N GLY A 117 -12.94 8.29 -6.56
CA GLY A 117 -14.16 8.79 -7.20
C GLY A 117 -15.34 8.92 -6.26
N PHE A 118 -16.37 9.60 -6.75
CA PHE A 118 -17.67 9.70 -6.10
C PHE A 118 -18.58 8.57 -6.56
N TYR A 119 -19.16 7.89 -5.59
CA TYR A 119 -20.05 6.76 -5.81
C TYR A 119 -21.39 7.01 -5.14
N SER A 120 -22.47 6.57 -5.79
CA SER A 120 -23.82 6.65 -5.23
C SER A 120 -24.73 5.58 -5.85
N ASN A 121 -25.64 5.06 -5.03
CA ASN A 121 -26.74 4.24 -5.49
C ASN A 121 -27.96 5.08 -5.96
N LYS A 122 -27.99 6.38 -5.64
CA LYS A 122 -29.17 7.24 -5.80
C LYS A 122 -29.00 8.37 -6.84
N VAL A 123 -27.80 9.00 -6.88
CA VAL A 123 -27.51 10.12 -7.79
C VAL A 123 -26.39 9.77 -8.78
N LYS A 124 -26.39 10.46 -9.95
CA LYS A 124 -25.45 10.18 -11.05
C LYS A 124 -24.71 11.42 -11.56
N SER A 125 -24.83 12.53 -10.85
CA SER A 125 -24.09 13.76 -11.17
C SER A 125 -23.88 14.60 -9.91
N VAL A 126 -22.89 15.48 -9.95
CA VAL A 126 -22.59 16.43 -8.86
C VAL A 126 -23.75 17.38 -8.62
N ASP A 127 -24.40 17.84 -9.69
CA ASP A 127 -25.53 18.77 -9.59
C ASP A 127 -26.75 18.18 -8.90
N ALA A 128 -26.93 16.85 -9.02
CA ALA A 128 -28.03 16.13 -8.40
C ALA A 128 -27.88 15.93 -6.88
N ILE A 129 -26.76 16.33 -6.27
CA ILE A 129 -26.56 16.24 -4.81
C ILE A 129 -27.35 17.36 -4.13
N PRO A 130 -28.36 17.06 -3.29
CA PRO A 130 -29.16 18.07 -2.59
C PRO A 130 -28.36 18.82 -1.50
N GLU A 131 -28.89 19.94 -1.06
CA GLU A 131 -28.40 20.66 0.13
C GLU A 131 -28.63 19.82 1.40
N GLY A 132 -27.63 19.84 2.31
CA GLY A 132 -27.71 19.18 3.62
C GLY A 132 -27.45 17.68 3.61
N ASP A 133 -27.21 17.08 2.45
CA ASP A 133 -27.03 15.62 2.34
C ASP A 133 -25.66 15.14 2.86
N VAL A 134 -25.56 13.84 3.11
CA VAL A 134 -24.39 13.21 3.70
C VAL A 134 -23.42 12.71 2.60
N ILE A 135 -22.15 13.11 2.72
CA ILE A 135 -21.03 12.58 1.93
C ILE A 135 -20.01 11.94 2.87
N SER A 136 -19.68 10.68 2.66
CA SER A 136 -18.60 10.01 3.40
C SER A 136 -17.27 10.09 2.66
N VAL A 137 -16.17 10.30 3.43
CA VAL A 137 -14.78 10.38 2.96
C VAL A 137 -13.88 9.50 3.81
N PRO A 138 -12.68 9.09 3.35
CA PRO A 138 -11.72 8.38 4.19
C PRO A 138 -11.31 9.19 5.42
N ASN A 139 -10.97 8.50 6.52
CA ASN A 139 -10.53 9.13 7.77
C ASN A 139 -9.01 9.16 7.97
N ASP A 140 -8.23 8.47 7.12
CA ASP A 140 -6.79 8.63 7.17
C ASP A 140 -6.37 9.99 6.60
N PRO A 141 -5.36 10.66 7.19
CA PRO A 141 -5.08 12.07 6.90
C PRO A 141 -4.89 12.37 5.41
N THR A 142 -4.16 11.52 4.69
CA THR A 142 -3.83 11.79 3.28
C THR A 142 -4.97 11.48 2.32
N ASN A 143 -5.77 10.43 2.57
CA ASN A 143 -6.93 10.17 1.73
C ASN A 143 -8.15 11.02 2.12
N CYS A 144 -8.26 11.49 3.39
CA CYS A 144 -9.22 12.53 3.75
C CYS A 144 -8.94 13.80 2.93
N GLY A 145 -7.73 14.35 3.01
CA GLY A 145 -7.33 15.53 2.25
C GLY A 145 -7.50 15.35 0.74
N ARG A 146 -7.12 14.18 0.19
CA ARG A 146 -7.38 13.81 -1.21
C ARG A 146 -8.87 13.85 -1.57
N GLY A 147 -9.72 13.32 -0.69
CA GLY A 147 -11.18 13.36 -0.86
C GLY A 147 -11.73 14.79 -0.82
N LEU A 148 -11.22 15.63 0.08
CA LEU A 148 -11.59 17.05 0.16
C LEU A 148 -11.15 17.83 -1.08
N LEU A 149 -9.95 17.57 -1.61
CA LEU A 149 -9.50 18.14 -2.88
C LEU A 149 -10.42 17.73 -4.03
N LEU A 150 -10.91 16.49 -4.04
CA LEU A 150 -11.85 16.01 -5.06
C LEU A 150 -13.23 16.68 -4.91
N LEU A 151 -13.72 16.90 -3.66
CA LEU A 151 -14.94 17.67 -3.39
C LEU A 151 -14.78 19.12 -3.86
N GLN A 152 -13.62 19.75 -3.65
CA GLN A 152 -13.32 21.08 -4.16
C GLN A 152 -13.30 21.12 -5.69
N ALA A 153 -12.64 20.17 -6.34
CA ALA A 153 -12.60 20.06 -7.79
C ALA A 153 -14.00 19.89 -8.41
N ALA A 154 -14.92 19.24 -7.67
CA ALA A 154 -16.32 19.11 -8.03
C ALA A 154 -17.16 20.39 -7.73
N GLY A 155 -16.56 21.43 -7.14
CA GLY A 155 -17.26 22.67 -6.78
C GLY A 155 -18.20 22.56 -5.58
N LEU A 156 -18.11 21.49 -4.79
CA LEU A 156 -18.99 21.25 -3.64
C LEU A 156 -18.52 21.97 -2.37
N ILE A 157 -17.23 22.15 -2.20
CA ILE A 157 -16.60 22.87 -1.09
C ILE A 157 -15.48 23.77 -1.62
N LYS A 158 -14.96 24.64 -0.75
CA LYS A 158 -13.74 25.41 -1.00
C LYS A 158 -12.76 25.23 0.16
N LEU A 159 -11.52 24.98 -0.16
CA LEU A 159 -10.37 24.95 0.75
C LEU A 159 -9.52 26.23 0.53
N PRO A 160 -8.67 26.61 1.49
CA PRO A 160 -7.68 27.67 1.27
C PRO A 160 -6.77 27.35 0.06
N GLU A 161 -6.28 28.38 -0.59
CA GLU A 161 -5.37 28.24 -1.73
C GLU A 161 -4.08 27.53 -1.32
N GLY A 162 -3.61 26.60 -2.17
CA GLY A 162 -2.38 25.84 -1.95
C GLY A 162 -2.49 24.67 -0.98
N MET A 163 -3.69 24.35 -0.44
CA MET A 163 -3.91 23.16 0.38
C MET A 163 -3.66 21.88 -0.44
N GLY A 164 -2.96 20.95 0.19
CA GLY A 164 -2.64 19.61 -0.35
C GLY A 164 -3.40 18.49 0.36
N SER A 165 -2.82 17.30 0.37
CA SER A 165 -3.41 16.11 1.03
C SER A 165 -3.46 16.17 2.56
N GLU A 166 -2.90 17.19 3.17
CA GLU A 166 -2.99 17.47 4.60
C GLU A 166 -4.27 18.23 5.00
N ALA A 167 -5.12 18.61 4.02
CA ALA A 167 -6.39 19.26 4.29
C ALA A 167 -7.30 18.41 5.19
N THR A 168 -7.96 19.07 6.13
CA THR A 168 -8.90 18.49 7.09
C THR A 168 -10.30 19.12 6.93
N LEU A 169 -11.32 18.54 7.55
CA LEU A 169 -12.65 19.11 7.56
C LEU A 169 -12.69 20.53 8.14
N ALA A 170 -11.78 20.84 9.07
CA ALA A 170 -11.69 22.17 9.69
C ALA A 170 -11.19 23.27 8.73
N ASP A 171 -10.55 22.87 7.62
CA ASP A 171 -10.01 23.78 6.61
C ASP A 171 -11.06 24.19 5.56
N ILE A 172 -12.28 23.67 5.63
CA ILE A 172 -13.34 24.01 4.67
C ILE A 172 -13.80 25.44 4.92
N VAL A 173 -13.50 26.34 4.00
CA VAL A 173 -13.87 27.77 4.09
C VAL A 173 -15.24 28.08 3.46
N GLU A 174 -15.74 27.20 2.57
CA GLU A 174 -17.05 27.34 1.96
C GLU A 174 -17.67 25.96 1.72
N ASN A 175 -18.96 25.84 2.07
CA ASN A 175 -19.80 24.65 1.85
C ASN A 175 -21.23 25.15 1.53
N LYS A 176 -21.43 25.62 0.29
CA LYS A 176 -22.69 26.26 -0.13
C LYS A 176 -23.91 25.36 0.01
N LYS A 177 -23.72 24.07 -0.23
CA LYS A 177 -24.79 23.07 -0.10
C LYS A 177 -24.96 22.55 1.34
N LYS A 178 -24.23 23.08 2.32
CA LYS A 178 -24.27 22.64 3.73
C LYS A 178 -24.14 21.12 3.89
N LEU A 179 -23.33 20.48 3.06
CA LEU A 179 -23.14 19.04 3.05
C LEU A 179 -22.59 18.56 4.39
N GLN A 180 -23.08 17.43 4.86
CA GLN A 180 -22.58 16.77 6.05
C GLN A 180 -21.47 15.82 5.67
N ILE A 181 -20.21 16.23 5.78
CA ILE A 181 -19.05 15.40 5.42
C ILE A 181 -18.69 14.55 6.63
N LYS A 182 -18.68 13.22 6.46
CA LYS A 182 -18.39 12.23 7.51
C LYS A 182 -17.14 11.43 7.15
N GLU A 183 -16.17 11.43 8.06
CA GLU A 183 -14.96 10.62 7.95
C GLU A 183 -15.22 9.19 8.42
N LEU A 184 -14.85 8.22 7.60
CA LEU A 184 -14.96 6.79 7.89
C LEU A 184 -13.67 6.08 7.51
N GLU A 185 -13.38 4.98 8.14
CA GLU A 185 -12.31 4.07 7.71
C GLU A 185 -12.56 3.65 6.25
N ALA A 186 -11.50 3.71 5.42
CA ALA A 186 -11.64 3.61 3.96
C ALA A 186 -12.32 2.32 3.49
N ALA A 187 -12.09 1.19 4.18
CA ALA A 187 -12.73 -0.09 3.89
C ALA A 187 -14.25 -0.10 4.20
N GLN A 188 -14.76 0.86 4.99
CA GLN A 188 -16.19 0.97 5.32
C GLN A 188 -16.97 1.86 4.33
N LEU A 189 -16.27 2.65 3.52
CA LEU A 189 -16.91 3.59 2.59
C LEU A 189 -17.90 2.93 1.60
N PRO A 190 -17.62 1.75 1.01
CA PRO A 190 -18.60 1.09 0.15
C PRO A 190 -19.93 0.79 0.86
N ARG A 191 -19.89 0.39 2.14
CA ARG A 191 -21.08 0.10 2.94
C ARG A 191 -21.80 1.37 3.38
N SER A 192 -21.09 2.48 3.52
CA SER A 192 -21.72 3.76 3.89
C SER A 192 -22.72 4.27 2.86
N LEU A 193 -22.75 3.74 1.63
CA LEU A 193 -23.73 4.05 0.60
C LEU A 193 -25.18 3.62 0.97
N ASP A 194 -25.34 2.83 2.01
CA ASP A 194 -26.67 2.53 2.57
C ASP A 194 -27.27 3.75 3.29
N ASP A 195 -26.42 4.53 3.98
CA ASP A 195 -26.81 5.68 4.83
C ASP A 195 -26.42 7.02 4.20
N ALA A 196 -25.24 7.11 3.57
CA ALA A 196 -24.78 8.32 2.88
C ALA A 196 -25.29 8.37 1.44
N LEU A 197 -25.58 9.58 0.96
CA LEU A 197 -25.98 9.77 -0.44
C LEU A 197 -24.80 9.52 -1.40
N VAL A 198 -23.62 9.98 -1.01
CA VAL A 198 -22.38 9.84 -1.79
C VAL A 198 -21.27 9.34 -0.87
N ALA A 199 -20.43 8.45 -1.38
CA ALA A 199 -19.17 8.07 -0.76
C ALA A 199 -18.02 8.39 -1.71
N VAL A 200 -16.95 8.98 -1.17
CA VAL A 200 -15.69 9.26 -1.89
C VAL A 200 -14.75 8.09 -1.63
N ILE A 201 -14.64 7.17 -2.59
CA ILE A 201 -14.04 5.86 -2.36
C ILE A 201 -12.79 5.66 -3.21
N PRO A 202 -11.65 5.23 -2.63
CA PRO A 202 -10.50 4.74 -3.37
C PRO A 202 -10.86 3.50 -4.21
N MET A 203 -10.36 3.43 -5.45
CA MET A 203 -10.75 2.43 -6.45
C MET A 203 -10.59 0.99 -5.98
N ASN A 204 -9.56 0.67 -5.18
CA ASN A 204 -9.36 -0.68 -4.68
C ASN A 204 -10.55 -1.17 -3.83
N TYR A 205 -11.10 -0.31 -2.96
CA TYR A 205 -12.26 -0.67 -2.14
C TYR A 205 -13.57 -0.72 -2.94
N VAL A 206 -13.68 0.06 -4.00
CA VAL A 206 -14.81 -0.07 -4.95
C VAL A 206 -14.83 -1.45 -5.56
N ILE A 207 -13.70 -1.88 -6.11
CA ILE A 207 -13.59 -3.17 -6.81
C ILE A 207 -13.71 -4.34 -5.81
N SER A 208 -13.04 -4.28 -4.65
CA SER A 208 -13.10 -5.35 -3.67
C SER A 208 -14.49 -5.51 -3.02
N ALA A 209 -15.27 -4.45 -2.96
CA ALA A 209 -16.68 -4.49 -2.51
C ALA A 209 -17.67 -4.94 -3.60
N GLY A 210 -17.20 -5.23 -4.82
CA GLY A 210 -18.05 -5.60 -5.94
C GLY A 210 -18.88 -4.46 -6.54
N LEU A 211 -18.54 -3.20 -6.20
CA LEU A 211 -19.16 -2.04 -6.82
C LEU A 211 -18.62 -1.88 -8.26
N SER A 212 -19.47 -1.34 -9.13
CA SER A 212 -19.07 -1.05 -10.52
C SER A 212 -18.75 0.44 -10.67
N PRO A 213 -17.51 0.81 -11.01
CA PRO A 213 -17.17 2.20 -11.28
C PRO A 213 -18.04 2.83 -12.37
N GLN A 214 -18.44 2.05 -13.36
CA GLN A 214 -19.29 2.52 -14.49
C GLN A 214 -20.77 2.69 -14.10
N LYS A 215 -21.26 1.93 -13.10
CA LYS A 215 -22.68 1.99 -12.69
C LYS A 215 -22.91 2.95 -11.54
N GLN A 216 -22.04 2.95 -10.54
CA GLN A 216 -22.20 3.73 -9.32
C GLN A 216 -21.30 4.98 -9.27
N GLY A 217 -20.18 4.98 -9.99
CA GLY A 217 -19.29 6.13 -10.07
C GLY A 217 -19.80 7.20 -11.03
N PHE A 218 -19.62 8.48 -10.69
CA PHE A 218 -20.07 9.58 -11.54
C PHE A 218 -19.13 10.80 -11.57
N TYR A 219 -18.12 10.86 -10.70
CA TYR A 219 -17.09 11.88 -10.71
C TYR A 219 -15.77 11.27 -10.25
N PHE A 220 -14.69 11.50 -10.97
CA PHE A 220 -13.41 10.84 -10.71
C PHE A 220 -12.26 11.84 -10.69
N GLU A 221 -11.26 11.51 -9.88
CA GLU A 221 -9.98 12.16 -9.90
C GLU A 221 -9.30 12.01 -11.28
N SER A 222 -8.49 13.01 -11.65
CA SER A 222 -7.65 12.88 -12.84
C SER A 222 -6.68 11.73 -12.70
N LEU A 223 -6.46 10.99 -13.78
CA LEU A 223 -5.44 9.93 -13.83
C LEU A 223 -4.01 10.47 -13.72
N ASP A 224 -3.82 11.77 -13.94
CA ASP A 224 -2.54 12.46 -13.79
C ASP A 224 -2.35 13.04 -12.37
N ALA A 225 -3.34 12.85 -11.48
CA ALA A 225 -3.24 13.30 -10.10
C ALA A 225 -2.15 12.49 -9.35
N PRO A 226 -1.28 13.16 -8.56
CA PRO A 226 -0.18 12.48 -7.83
C PRO A 226 -0.67 11.37 -6.90
N PHE A 227 -1.88 11.52 -6.34
CA PHE A 227 -2.48 10.56 -5.42
C PHE A 227 -3.07 9.33 -6.13
N ALA A 228 -3.31 9.41 -7.43
CA ALA A 228 -3.79 8.27 -8.21
C ALA A 228 -2.68 7.24 -8.48
N LEU A 229 -1.41 7.66 -8.42
CA LEU A 229 -0.25 6.80 -8.66
C LEU A 229 0.07 5.95 -7.43
N ILE A 230 -0.12 4.65 -7.55
CA ILE A 230 0.29 3.66 -6.56
C ILE A 230 1.76 3.30 -6.77
N ILE A 231 2.48 3.09 -5.66
CA ILE A 231 3.91 2.78 -5.65
C ILE A 231 4.18 1.38 -5.11
N ILE A 232 5.39 0.90 -5.40
CA ILE A 232 5.99 -0.25 -4.74
C ILE A 232 6.89 0.32 -3.64
N ALA A 233 6.62 -0.04 -2.39
CA ALA A 233 7.39 0.39 -1.24
C ALA A 233 8.27 -0.74 -0.70
N ALA A 234 9.44 -0.39 -0.16
CA ALA A 234 10.32 -1.28 0.58
C ALA A 234 11.00 -0.52 1.73
N HIS A 235 11.64 -1.23 2.67
CA HIS A 235 12.48 -0.56 3.66
C HIS A 235 13.65 0.16 2.98
N GLN A 236 13.97 1.38 3.43
CA GLN A 236 15.02 2.24 2.85
C GLN A 236 16.37 1.52 2.70
N ASP A 237 16.75 0.71 3.70
CA ASP A 237 18.02 -0.01 3.70
C ASP A 237 18.06 -1.15 2.66
N ARG A 238 16.89 -1.55 2.17
CA ARG A 238 16.72 -2.62 1.18
C ARG A 238 16.37 -2.12 -0.22
N LYS A 239 16.27 -0.81 -0.43
CA LYS A 239 15.87 -0.24 -1.72
C LYS A 239 16.72 -0.71 -2.90
N ASN A 240 18.01 -1.02 -2.66
CA ASN A 240 18.95 -1.53 -3.68
C ASN A 240 19.15 -3.05 -3.60
N ASP A 241 18.40 -3.76 -2.76
CA ASP A 241 18.43 -5.22 -2.70
C ASP A 241 18.02 -5.81 -4.06
N LYS A 242 18.79 -6.77 -4.55
CA LYS A 242 18.55 -7.38 -5.86
C LYS A 242 17.15 -7.99 -5.97
N ARG A 243 16.63 -8.62 -4.90
CA ARG A 243 15.28 -9.24 -4.92
C ARG A 243 14.18 -8.18 -5.01
N VAL A 244 14.37 -7.02 -4.35
CA VAL A 244 13.45 -5.87 -4.45
C VAL A 244 13.44 -5.35 -5.88
N GLN A 245 14.62 -5.11 -6.48
CA GLN A 245 14.72 -4.60 -7.84
C GLN A 245 14.22 -5.62 -8.89
N ASP A 246 14.48 -6.91 -8.70
CA ASP A 246 13.95 -7.98 -9.53
C ASP A 246 12.39 -8.00 -9.44
N PHE A 247 11.81 -7.88 -8.24
CA PHE A 247 10.36 -7.81 -8.07
C PHE A 247 9.76 -6.60 -8.80
N VAL A 248 10.36 -5.40 -8.67
CA VAL A 248 9.92 -4.19 -9.41
C VAL A 248 9.93 -4.45 -10.91
N LYS A 249 11.00 -5.07 -11.44
CA LYS A 249 11.11 -5.43 -12.85
C LYS A 249 9.99 -6.39 -13.28
N TYR A 250 9.72 -7.44 -12.50
CA TYR A 250 8.69 -8.44 -12.84
C TYR A 250 7.27 -7.87 -12.70
N TYR A 251 7.04 -7.01 -11.71
CA TYR A 251 5.77 -6.29 -11.58
C TYR A 251 5.49 -5.43 -12.81
N ARG A 252 6.53 -4.80 -13.38
CA ARG A 252 6.42 -3.92 -14.56
C ARG A 252 6.63 -4.64 -15.89
N SER A 253 6.38 -5.93 -15.92
CA SER A 253 6.52 -6.75 -17.14
C SER A 253 5.37 -6.55 -18.12
N PRO A 254 5.58 -6.88 -19.41
CA PRO A 254 4.51 -6.88 -20.42
C PRO A 254 3.33 -7.80 -20.05
N GLU A 255 3.57 -8.92 -19.40
CA GLU A 255 2.54 -9.86 -18.96
C GLU A 255 1.62 -9.24 -17.92
N VAL A 256 2.18 -8.56 -16.92
CA VAL A 256 1.39 -7.84 -15.91
C VAL A 256 0.62 -6.69 -16.54
N LYS A 257 1.22 -5.95 -17.49
CA LYS A 257 0.54 -4.91 -18.24
C LYS A 257 -0.69 -5.46 -18.97
N ALA A 258 -0.50 -6.53 -19.73
CA ALA A 258 -1.59 -7.18 -20.45
C ALA A 258 -2.71 -7.69 -19.52
N PHE A 259 -2.32 -8.21 -18.35
CA PHE A 259 -3.28 -8.60 -17.31
C PHE A 259 -4.10 -7.41 -16.80
N VAL A 260 -3.45 -6.29 -16.47
CA VAL A 260 -4.13 -5.06 -15.99
C VAL A 260 -5.11 -4.54 -17.04
N GLU A 261 -4.67 -4.39 -18.28
CA GLU A 261 -5.50 -3.90 -19.39
C GLU A 261 -6.74 -4.78 -19.61
N LYS A 262 -6.54 -6.09 -19.64
CA LYS A 262 -7.62 -7.07 -19.84
C LYS A 262 -8.60 -7.12 -18.66
N THR A 263 -8.09 -7.08 -17.42
CA THR A 263 -8.90 -7.34 -16.23
C THR A 263 -9.69 -6.11 -15.80
N PHE A 264 -9.07 -4.93 -15.86
CA PHE A 264 -9.66 -3.70 -15.32
C PHE A 264 -10.24 -2.77 -16.39
N ASN A 265 -10.10 -3.11 -17.67
CA ASN A 265 -10.76 -2.44 -18.79
C ASN A 265 -10.67 -0.89 -18.72
N GLY A 266 -9.48 -0.36 -18.45
CA GLY A 266 -9.21 1.07 -18.36
C GLY A 266 -9.54 1.74 -17.03
N THR A 267 -10.19 1.04 -16.08
CA THR A 267 -10.46 1.55 -14.72
C THR A 267 -9.17 1.72 -13.91
N ILE A 268 -8.22 0.82 -14.12
CA ILE A 268 -6.87 0.85 -13.59
C ILE A 268 -5.91 0.85 -14.77
N LYS A 269 -4.86 1.68 -14.73
CA LYS A 269 -3.85 1.76 -15.78
C LYS A 269 -2.46 1.47 -15.24
N THR A 270 -1.60 0.92 -16.06
CA THR A 270 -0.17 0.82 -15.73
C THR A 270 0.50 2.19 -15.84
N SER A 271 1.51 2.43 -15.01
CA SER A 271 2.32 3.66 -15.03
C SER A 271 3.63 3.51 -15.82
N TRP A 272 3.80 2.39 -16.57
CA TRP A 272 4.98 2.07 -17.38
C TRP A 272 4.61 1.63 -18.79
#